data_bc76de9150d7b18387d6ec62fc86f491
#
_entry.id   bc76de9150d7b18387d6ec62fc86f491
#
_cell.length_a   1.000
_cell.length_b   1.000
_cell.length_c   1.000
_cell.angle_alpha   90.00
_cell.angle_beta   90.00
_cell.angle_gamma   90.00
#
_symmetry.space_group_name_H-M   'P 1'
#
loop_
_entity.id
_entity.type
_entity.pdbx_description
1 polymer ?
#
loop_
_entity_poly.entity_id
_entity_poly.type
_entity_poly.pdbx_seq_one_letter_code
_entity_poly.pdbx_strand_id
1 'polypeptide(L)'
;MPLVSYRTQINTSFDNLWQHLLAKIENPEQFIPVVTRSEILERPGENCVIRLMYLDDGSGEQPTKEIISHDIHSKTIIFKMTDNPVWSGFVVNSVLDDNHGLELDITMHWQSKVPGHPAENAPWAEIVKDAVLQTKKLAEAT
;
A
#
# COMPACT_ATOMS: atom_id res chain seq x y z
N MET A 1 8.39 15.91 3.97
CA MET A 1 7.39 14.99 4.56
C MET A 1 6.46 14.52 3.46
N PRO A 2 6.55 13.26 3.07
CA PRO A 2 5.70 12.78 1.97
C PRO A 2 4.25 12.52 2.43
N LEU A 3 3.39 13.37 1.96
CA LEU A 3 1.94 13.13 1.97
C LEU A 3 1.53 13.14 0.52
N VAL A 4 1.32 11.98 -0.05
CA VAL A 4 1.00 11.82 -1.47
C VAL A 4 -0.18 10.92 -1.65
N SER A 5 -0.97 11.17 -2.69
CA SER A 5 -2.10 10.32 -3.04
C SER A 5 -2.27 10.25 -4.55
N TYR A 6 -2.91 9.17 -4.99
CA TYR A 6 -3.33 9.02 -6.37
C TYR A 6 -4.65 8.27 -6.40
N ARG A 7 -5.56 8.73 -7.25
CA ARG A 7 -6.89 8.14 -7.41
C ARG A 7 -7.17 7.94 -8.88
N THR A 8 -7.76 6.80 -9.23
CA THR A 8 -8.18 6.52 -10.59
C THR A 8 -9.41 5.62 -10.62
N GLN A 9 -10.11 5.66 -11.73
CA GLN A 9 -11.25 4.80 -11.98
C GLN A 9 -10.78 3.38 -12.32
N ILE A 10 -11.48 2.39 -11.82
CA ILE A 10 -11.19 0.97 -12.05
C ILE A 10 -12.40 0.32 -12.72
N ASN A 11 -12.18 -0.27 -13.89
CA ASN A 11 -13.24 -0.87 -14.70
C ASN A 11 -13.39 -2.37 -14.38
N THR A 12 -13.87 -2.67 -13.19
CA THR A 12 -14.17 -4.02 -12.74
C THR A 12 -15.19 -3.95 -11.61
N SER A 13 -15.62 -5.10 -11.08
CA SER A 13 -16.50 -5.13 -9.92
C SER A 13 -15.76 -4.81 -8.64
N PHE A 14 -16.51 -4.36 -7.62
CA PHE A 14 -15.92 -4.16 -6.29
C PHE A 14 -15.30 -5.45 -5.77
N ASP A 15 -16.01 -6.57 -5.87
CA ASP A 15 -15.51 -7.84 -5.35
C ASP A 15 -14.17 -8.23 -5.98
N ASN A 16 -14.04 -8.07 -7.29
CA ASN A 16 -12.79 -8.38 -7.97
C ASN A 16 -11.65 -7.46 -7.54
N LEU A 17 -11.91 -6.16 -7.45
CA LEU A 17 -10.90 -5.21 -6.97
C LEU A 17 -10.51 -5.53 -5.54
N TRP A 18 -11.48 -5.81 -4.67
CA TRP A 18 -11.22 -6.12 -3.26
C TRP A 18 -10.32 -7.35 -3.11
N GLN A 19 -10.58 -8.39 -3.90
CA GLN A 19 -9.73 -9.59 -3.89
C GLN A 19 -8.29 -9.29 -4.30
N HIS A 20 -8.09 -8.40 -5.27
CA HIS A 20 -6.75 -7.97 -5.64
C HIS A 20 -6.08 -7.15 -4.53
N LEU A 21 -6.82 -6.31 -3.84
CA LEU A 21 -6.28 -5.55 -2.70
C LEU A 21 -5.89 -6.48 -1.55
N LEU A 22 -6.67 -7.52 -1.28
CA LEU A 22 -6.29 -8.54 -0.29
C LEU A 22 -5.06 -9.33 -0.75
N ALA A 23 -4.97 -9.65 -2.03
CA ALA A 23 -3.80 -10.34 -2.59
C ALA A 23 -2.53 -9.48 -2.46
N LYS A 24 -2.66 -8.17 -2.50
CA LYS A 24 -1.54 -7.24 -2.31
C LYS A 24 -0.96 -7.34 -0.90
N ILE A 25 -1.75 -7.72 0.09
CA ILE A 25 -1.25 -7.96 1.45
C ILE A 25 -0.30 -9.16 1.44
N GLU A 26 -0.66 -10.23 0.74
CA GLU A 26 0.13 -11.46 0.68
C GLU A 26 1.33 -11.35 -0.25
N ASN A 27 1.19 -10.64 -1.37
CA ASN A 27 2.19 -10.56 -2.44
C ASN A 27 2.40 -9.13 -2.91
N PRO A 28 2.88 -8.21 -2.04
CA PRO A 28 3.01 -6.80 -2.40
C PRO A 28 3.99 -6.55 -3.56
N GLU A 29 4.94 -7.44 -3.79
CA GLU A 29 5.92 -7.33 -4.87
C GLU A 29 5.28 -7.36 -6.26
N GLN A 30 4.08 -7.91 -6.39
CA GLN A 30 3.35 -7.91 -7.67
C GLN A 30 2.69 -6.57 -7.98
N PHE A 31 2.50 -5.72 -6.96
CA PHE A 31 1.76 -4.47 -7.06
C PHE A 31 2.63 -3.24 -6.91
N ILE A 32 3.72 -3.36 -6.16
CA ILE A 32 4.57 -2.22 -5.79
C ILE A 32 6.00 -2.53 -6.24
N PRO A 33 6.51 -1.84 -7.27
CA PRO A 33 7.81 -2.17 -7.89
C PRO A 33 9.01 -2.10 -6.94
N VAL A 34 8.96 -1.24 -5.92
CA VAL A 34 10.09 -1.09 -4.98
C VAL A 34 10.14 -2.21 -3.93
N VAL A 35 9.09 -3.05 -3.84
CA VAL A 35 9.07 -4.17 -2.91
C VAL A 35 9.83 -5.35 -3.51
N THR A 36 10.83 -5.84 -2.80
CA THR A 36 11.66 -6.96 -3.26
C THR A 36 11.16 -8.30 -2.74
N ARG A 37 10.68 -8.33 -1.49
CA ARG A 37 10.12 -9.53 -0.87
C ARG A 37 9.30 -9.18 0.35
N SER A 38 8.49 -10.13 0.81
CA SER A 38 7.68 -9.95 2.02
C SER A 38 7.44 -11.26 2.73
N GLU A 39 7.04 -11.16 4.00
CA GLU A 39 6.76 -12.30 4.85
C GLU A 39 5.63 -11.93 5.83
N ILE A 40 4.62 -12.81 5.94
CA ILE A 40 3.58 -12.67 6.96
C ILE A 40 4.12 -13.23 8.26
N LEU A 41 4.26 -12.39 9.28
CA LEU A 41 4.79 -12.80 10.58
C LEU A 41 3.71 -13.37 11.48
N GLU A 42 2.51 -12.78 11.45
CA GLU A 42 1.43 -13.14 12.38
C GLU A 42 0.08 -12.71 11.81
N ARG A 43 -0.96 -13.43 12.19
CA ARG A 43 -2.36 -13.09 11.87
C ARG A 43 -3.15 -12.99 13.17
N PRO A 44 -3.12 -11.84 13.87
CA PRO A 44 -3.77 -11.68 15.17
C PRO A 44 -5.29 -11.82 15.15
N GLY A 45 -5.91 -11.63 13.99
CA GLY A 45 -7.35 -11.76 13.81
C GLY A 45 -7.69 -11.91 12.35
N GLU A 46 -8.98 -12.05 12.04
CA GLU A 46 -9.46 -12.24 10.67
C GLU A 46 -9.14 -11.05 9.76
N ASN A 47 -9.12 -9.84 10.33
CA ASN A 47 -8.96 -8.60 9.58
C ASN A 47 -7.67 -7.86 9.93
N CYS A 48 -6.69 -8.59 10.46
CA CYS A 48 -5.42 -8.01 10.86
C CYS A 48 -4.25 -8.94 10.52
N VAL A 49 -3.21 -8.36 9.95
CA VAL A 49 -2.00 -9.08 9.53
C VAL A 49 -0.80 -8.26 9.99
N ILE A 50 0.22 -8.95 10.53
CA ILE A 50 1.52 -8.32 10.78
C ILE A 50 2.48 -8.85 9.72
N ARG A 51 3.06 -7.94 8.94
CA ARG A 51 3.88 -8.26 7.77
C ARG A 51 5.23 -7.59 7.85
N LEU A 52 6.28 -8.30 7.42
CA LEU A 52 7.59 -7.74 7.17
C LEU A 52 7.78 -7.62 5.66
N MET A 53 8.09 -6.43 5.19
CA MET A 53 8.26 -6.13 3.79
C MET A 53 9.62 -5.47 3.57
N TYR A 54 10.30 -5.82 2.48
CA TYR A 54 11.58 -5.23 2.14
C TYR A 54 11.43 -4.32 0.95
N LEU A 55 11.88 -3.08 1.10
CA LEU A 55 11.83 -2.06 0.06
C LEU A 55 13.24 -1.73 -0.40
N ASP A 56 13.42 -1.56 -1.69
CA ASP A 56 14.66 -1.06 -2.27
C ASP A 56 14.36 0.17 -3.12
N ASP A 57 14.73 1.34 -2.60
CA ASP A 57 14.55 2.64 -3.27
C ASP A 57 15.79 3.08 -4.06
N GLY A 58 16.77 2.16 -4.24
CA GLY A 58 18.04 2.43 -4.88
C GLY A 58 19.22 2.50 -3.90
N SER A 59 18.95 2.51 -2.60
CA SER A 59 19.97 2.58 -1.55
C SER A 59 20.23 1.22 -0.90
N GLY A 60 19.60 0.17 -1.40
CA GLY A 60 19.66 -1.17 -0.83
C GLY A 60 18.34 -1.56 -0.18
N GLU A 61 18.22 -2.84 0.15
CA GLU A 61 17.02 -3.41 0.71
C GLU A 61 16.84 -3.01 2.18
N GLN A 62 15.70 -2.41 2.52
CA GLN A 62 15.38 -1.94 3.86
C GLN A 62 14.12 -2.64 4.37
N PRO A 63 14.14 -3.17 5.61
CA PRO A 63 12.95 -3.83 6.19
C PRO A 63 11.92 -2.80 6.65
N THR A 64 10.65 -3.12 6.43
CA THR A 64 9.52 -2.34 6.89
C THR A 64 8.49 -3.28 7.48
N LYS A 65 8.24 -3.15 8.78
CA LYS A 65 7.23 -3.95 9.47
C LYS A 65 5.94 -3.17 9.53
N GLU A 66 4.84 -3.82 9.22
CA GLU A 66 3.53 -3.19 9.16
C GLU A 66 2.49 -3.99 9.92
N ILE A 67 1.56 -3.27 10.55
CA ILE A 67 0.31 -3.82 11.03
C ILE A 67 -0.74 -3.43 10.00
N ILE A 68 -1.36 -4.43 9.38
CA ILE A 68 -2.32 -4.22 8.30
C ILE A 68 -3.71 -4.57 8.79
N SER A 69 -4.62 -3.62 8.71
CA SER A 69 -6.03 -3.81 9.08
C SER A 69 -6.90 -3.58 7.85
N HIS A 70 -7.90 -4.43 7.66
CA HIS A 70 -8.83 -4.26 6.54
C HIS A 70 -10.27 -4.44 6.98
N ASP A 71 -11.16 -3.70 6.34
CA ASP A 71 -12.59 -3.74 6.63
C ASP A 71 -13.37 -3.59 5.33
N ILE A 72 -14.11 -4.63 4.98
CA ILE A 72 -14.88 -4.64 3.74
C ILE A 72 -16.06 -3.65 3.77
N HIS A 73 -16.60 -3.37 4.96
CA HIS A 73 -17.74 -2.45 5.08
C HIS A 73 -17.35 -1.01 4.82
N SER A 74 -16.19 -0.57 5.31
CA SER A 74 -15.65 0.75 5.00
C SER A 74 -14.86 0.76 3.71
N LYS A 75 -14.62 -0.41 3.10
CA LYS A 75 -13.87 -0.56 1.85
C LYS A 75 -12.47 0.03 1.94
N THR A 76 -11.80 -0.22 3.08
CA THR A 76 -10.55 0.41 3.43
C THR A 76 -9.54 -0.62 3.95
N ILE A 77 -8.28 -0.45 3.55
CA ILE A 77 -7.15 -1.21 4.09
C ILE A 77 -6.11 -0.19 4.57
N ILE A 78 -5.67 -0.34 5.83
CA ILE A 78 -4.67 0.53 6.43
C ILE A 78 -3.40 -0.27 6.68
N PHE A 79 -2.29 0.23 6.16
CA PHE A 79 -0.95 -0.32 6.34
C PHE A 79 -0.19 0.61 7.26
N LYS A 80 -0.14 0.29 8.55
CA LYS A 80 0.55 1.13 9.54
C LYS A 80 1.95 0.60 9.78
N MET A 81 2.93 1.47 9.59
CA MET A 81 4.32 1.15 9.85
C MET A 81 4.60 1.07 11.34
N THR A 82 5.40 0.08 11.74
CA THR A 82 5.79 -0.10 13.13
C THR A 82 7.27 -0.49 13.23
N ASP A 83 7.89 -0.12 14.33
CA ASP A 83 9.30 -0.49 14.64
C ASP A 83 10.30 -0.09 13.55
N ASN A 84 10.03 0.97 12.79
CA ASN A 84 10.93 1.45 11.77
C ASN A 84 11.81 2.58 12.36
N PRO A 85 13.14 2.50 12.24
CA PRO A 85 14.02 3.52 12.81
C PRO A 85 14.00 4.85 12.05
N VAL A 86 13.58 4.84 10.80
CA VAL A 86 13.60 6.01 9.92
C VAL A 86 12.21 6.62 9.74
N TRP A 87 11.19 5.78 9.58
CA TRP A 87 9.85 6.22 9.18
C TRP A 87 8.79 5.92 10.22
N SER A 88 7.80 6.79 10.29
CA SER A 88 6.50 6.51 10.93
C SER A 88 5.39 6.88 9.96
N GLY A 89 4.19 6.38 10.21
CA GLY A 89 3.02 6.71 9.41
C GLY A 89 2.32 5.50 8.83
N PHE A 90 1.54 5.74 7.78
CA PHE A 90 0.65 4.73 7.25
C PHE A 90 0.36 4.96 5.77
N VAL A 91 -0.14 3.91 5.13
CA VAL A 91 -0.71 3.96 3.78
C VAL A 91 -2.14 3.48 3.88
N VAL A 92 -3.06 4.18 3.22
CA VAL A 92 -4.48 3.82 3.17
C VAL A 92 -4.87 3.53 1.74
N ASN A 93 -5.45 2.35 1.51
CA ASN A 93 -6.12 2.00 0.26
C ASN A 93 -7.63 2.13 0.51
N SER A 94 -8.31 3.00 -0.22
CA SER A 94 -9.75 3.21 -0.11
C SER A 94 -10.42 2.96 -1.45
N VAL A 95 -11.50 2.20 -1.42
CA VAL A 95 -12.34 1.98 -2.60
C VAL A 95 -13.57 2.84 -2.49
N LEU A 96 -13.80 3.65 -3.53
CA LEU A 96 -14.98 4.50 -3.65
C LEU A 96 -15.90 3.86 -4.67
N ASP A 97 -17.08 3.51 -4.23
CA ASP A 97 -18.07 2.81 -5.07
C ASP A 97 -19.38 3.58 -5.01
N ASP A 98 -19.53 4.54 -5.92
CA ASP A 98 -20.67 5.44 -5.95
C ASP A 98 -21.33 5.45 -7.32
N ASN A 99 -22.24 6.41 -7.55
CA ASN A 99 -22.98 6.53 -8.81
C ASN A 99 -22.09 6.86 -10.02
N HIS A 100 -20.84 7.26 -9.78
CA HIS A 100 -19.89 7.60 -10.84
C HIS A 100 -18.97 6.44 -11.18
N GLY A 101 -19.16 5.29 -10.54
CA GLY A 101 -18.38 4.09 -10.77
C GLY A 101 -17.42 3.77 -9.62
N LEU A 102 -16.51 2.87 -9.90
CA LEU A 102 -15.56 2.35 -8.92
C LEU A 102 -14.23 3.09 -9.06
N GLU A 103 -13.71 3.59 -7.94
CA GLU A 103 -12.41 4.25 -7.91
C GLU A 103 -11.53 3.65 -6.80
N LEU A 104 -10.23 3.64 -7.04
CA LEU A 104 -9.23 3.29 -6.03
C LEU A 104 -8.40 4.52 -5.70
N ASP A 105 -8.28 4.82 -4.41
CA ASP A 105 -7.41 5.85 -3.88
C ASP A 105 -6.35 5.20 -3.00
N ILE A 106 -5.09 5.51 -3.25
CA ILE A 106 -4.00 5.15 -2.34
C ILE A 106 -3.39 6.44 -1.83
N THR A 107 -3.41 6.61 -0.50
CA THR A 107 -2.83 7.76 0.17
C THR A 107 -1.73 7.28 1.09
N MET A 108 -0.53 7.83 0.91
CA MET A 108 0.63 7.54 1.74
C MET A 108 0.92 8.73 2.64
N HIS A 109 0.96 8.49 3.94
CA HIS A 109 1.34 9.49 4.93
C HIS A 109 2.52 8.95 5.75
N TRP A 110 3.71 9.13 5.23
CA TRP A 110 4.95 8.74 5.91
C TRP A 110 5.68 9.98 6.41
N GLN A 111 6.25 9.88 7.59
CA GLN A 111 7.00 10.94 8.22
C GLN A 111 8.35 10.42 8.67
N SER A 112 9.42 11.12 8.29
CA SER A 112 10.76 10.75 8.73
C SER A 112 10.94 11.07 10.22
N LYS A 113 11.53 10.12 10.93
CA LYS A 113 11.98 10.32 12.32
C LYS A 113 13.37 10.94 12.38
N VAL A 114 14.07 10.94 11.24
CA VAL A 114 15.44 11.44 11.13
C VAL A 114 15.41 12.66 10.21
N PRO A 115 15.54 13.88 10.74
CA PRO A 115 15.54 15.09 9.90
C PRO A 115 16.60 15.03 8.81
N GLY A 116 16.22 15.41 7.57
CA GLY A 116 17.13 15.44 6.45
C GLY A 116 17.56 14.08 5.91
N HIS A 117 16.87 13.00 6.27
CA HIS A 117 17.18 11.67 5.73
C HIS A 117 16.99 11.66 4.21
N PRO A 118 17.97 11.11 3.43
CA PRO A 118 17.91 11.15 1.96
C PRO A 118 16.64 10.54 1.36
N ALA A 119 16.05 9.54 2.02
CA ALA A 119 14.84 8.89 1.55
C ALA A 119 13.61 9.81 1.53
N GLU A 120 13.64 10.97 2.23
CA GLU A 120 12.57 11.97 2.14
C GLU A 120 12.41 12.50 0.72
N ASN A 121 13.48 12.46 -0.08
CA ASN A 121 13.51 12.97 -1.44
C ASN A 121 13.29 11.88 -2.49
N ALA A 122 12.93 10.65 -2.08
CA ALA A 122 12.59 9.59 -3.02
C ALA A 122 11.31 9.96 -3.79
N PRO A 123 11.09 9.41 -5.00
CA PRO A 123 9.94 9.77 -5.83
C PRO A 123 8.65 9.12 -5.36
N TRP A 124 8.23 9.44 -4.14
CA TRP A 124 7.06 8.82 -3.50
C TRP A 124 5.77 9.00 -4.28
N ALA A 125 5.56 10.17 -4.90
CA ALA A 125 4.38 10.41 -5.72
C ALA A 125 4.29 9.43 -6.90
N GLU A 126 5.42 9.17 -7.57
CA GLU A 126 5.47 8.20 -8.66
C GLU A 126 5.30 6.77 -8.16
N ILE A 127 5.85 6.45 -7.00
CA ILE A 127 5.71 5.12 -6.39
C ILE A 127 4.25 4.83 -6.07
N VAL A 128 3.53 5.79 -5.48
CA VAL A 128 2.10 5.64 -5.17
C VAL A 128 1.28 5.53 -6.45
N LYS A 129 1.56 6.37 -7.44
CA LYS A 129 0.89 6.32 -8.74
C LYS A 129 1.08 4.96 -9.42
N ASP A 130 2.31 4.46 -9.43
CA ASP A 130 2.62 3.17 -10.05
C ASP A 130 1.89 2.03 -9.32
N ALA A 131 1.78 2.09 -7.99
CA ALA A 131 1.05 1.09 -7.21
C ALA A 131 -0.44 1.07 -7.58
N VAL A 132 -1.06 2.23 -7.74
CA VAL A 132 -2.47 2.33 -8.15
C VAL A 132 -2.64 1.78 -9.57
N LEU A 133 -1.80 2.20 -10.50
CA LEU A 133 -1.91 1.79 -11.91
C LEU A 133 -1.62 0.32 -12.11
N GLN A 134 -0.70 -0.26 -11.37
CA GLN A 134 -0.43 -1.69 -11.41
C GLN A 134 -1.62 -2.49 -10.87
N THR A 135 -2.22 -2.04 -9.78
CA THR A 135 -3.44 -2.65 -9.23
C THR A 135 -4.57 -2.60 -10.25
N LYS A 136 -4.77 -1.44 -10.89
CA LYS A 136 -5.75 -1.27 -11.96
C LYS A 136 -5.53 -2.27 -13.09
N LYS A 137 -4.29 -2.37 -13.56
CA LYS A 137 -3.93 -3.29 -14.64
C LYS A 137 -4.26 -4.73 -14.30
N LEU A 138 -3.88 -5.19 -13.11
CA LEU A 138 -4.13 -6.56 -12.68
C LEU A 138 -5.62 -6.83 -12.45
N ALA A 139 -6.34 -5.92 -11.84
CA ALA A 139 -7.76 -6.08 -11.55
C ALA A 139 -8.60 -6.09 -12.84
N GLU A 140 -8.28 -5.23 -13.80
CA GLU A 140 -9.03 -5.14 -15.06
C GLU A 140 -8.71 -6.28 -16.02
N ALA A 141 -7.60 -6.98 -15.85
CA ALA A 141 -7.21 -8.11 -16.67
C ALA A 141 -7.94 -9.42 -16.29
N THR A 142 -8.61 -9.45 -15.16
CA THR A 142 -9.35 -10.61 -14.66
C THR A 142 -10.81 -10.25 -14.42
#